data_b3bdfc19dc2e57b7d8dc2c36126d2874
#
_entry.id   b3bdfc19dc2e57b7d8dc2c36126d2874
#
_cell.length_a   1.000
_cell.length_b   1.000
_cell.length_c   1.000
_cell.angle_alpha   90.00
_cell.angle_beta   90.00
_cell.angle_gamma   90.00
#
_symmetry.space_group_name_H-M   'P 1'
#
loop_
_entity.id
_entity.type
_entity.pdbx_description
1 polymer ?
#
loop_
_entity_poly.entity_id
_entity_poly.type
_entity_poly.pdbx_seq_one_letter_code
_entity_poly.pdbx_strand_id
1 'polypeptide(L)'
;MNKLYTGLALLAAVSLASCKTEGPDDGGKQIPSESTTLTLTPFEKLNASADAVNSHKDDWAQSVLTLNYRSIVNVGASVLGTDSPSYSRIVKLADGSYILTAHDFYSGGNGSTVYWATSKDLVNWTPQGKLFASRSVVNARGQEATRLYTNGFGKVLSNGDVLMFASFRTTGTYSFWKWRYEQGIEMRRSTDNGKTWSEPYEVYRGPNWEAIMLEDSAGELELYFSESRPWISGSHSGTSMVRSTDGGKTWLPGLGKEPYRVIRHTWYDAHQDKWLFTDQMPGLVILNDSKCKAGVFESAHDYPVGGSVNFSISFAWSPEDGNWNYIEGEEKDGTGLDVKTAKVGPADRKIDVWNGSAPSLLQFPSGETVVSYGQDTYQWLRIGDSRARNFGAAAKYLPAKGSWSSILLDGTHELITHMRNSTDSKNVGVTLCKLALNHRIAASSHKVVIDGNNSDWVNADDALFAGSKCQAQATLRCAADADNIYFLVECRDENVSKDDYVQVFIAPSDAAKLNAQTLRVKVGLNGLRNQGVYAGNWIEKDLGAKAVVRYDATLSDASDVDNGWLAEISVPRSSVKVVDGKVKVNLALFDMEGGEDAIVSTGEKNPQKWITVTGL
;
A
#
# COMPACT_ATOMS: atom_id res chain seq x y z
N MET A 1 -22.26 -22.58 45.51
CA MET A 1 -23.13 -21.48 45.97
C MET A 1 -23.01 -20.34 44.99
N ASN A 2 -23.92 -20.29 44.05
CA ASN A 2 -24.90 -19.24 43.74
C ASN A 2 -24.36 -17.80 43.75
N LYS A 3 -24.46 -17.00 42.69
CA LYS A 3 -25.70 -16.55 42.01
C LYS A 3 -25.38 -15.95 40.62
N LEU A 4 -26.21 -16.31 39.65
CA LEU A 4 -26.48 -15.55 38.42
C LEU A 4 -27.13 -14.18 38.75
N TYR A 5 -26.81 -13.16 37.94
CA TYR A 5 -27.70 -12.02 37.71
C TYR A 5 -27.78 -11.74 36.21
N THR A 6 -28.94 -12.06 35.67
CA THR A 6 -29.47 -11.54 34.41
C THR A 6 -30.12 -10.18 34.68
N GLY A 7 -29.74 -9.16 33.92
CA GLY A 7 -30.39 -7.84 33.94
C GLY A 7 -30.84 -7.47 32.54
N LEU A 8 -32.14 -7.60 32.31
CA LEU A 8 -32.86 -6.99 31.18
C LEU A 8 -32.92 -5.48 31.41
N ALA A 9 -32.50 -4.68 30.47
CA ALA A 9 -32.77 -3.25 30.45
C ALA A 9 -33.94 -2.96 29.48
N LEU A 10 -35.02 -2.44 30.04
CA LEU A 10 -36.21 -1.94 29.35
C LEU A 10 -35.89 -0.54 28.78
N LEU A 11 -36.10 -0.33 27.48
CA LEU A 11 -36.14 1.02 26.91
C LEU A 11 -37.49 1.70 27.32
N ALA A 12 -37.40 2.81 28.01
CA ALA A 12 -38.51 3.74 28.17
C ALA A 12 -38.25 4.98 27.29
N ALA A 13 -39.07 5.15 26.26
CA ALA A 13 -39.12 6.38 25.49
C ALA A 13 -39.87 7.46 26.29
N VAL A 14 -39.18 8.55 26.59
CA VAL A 14 -39.79 9.76 27.14
C VAL A 14 -39.81 10.83 26.04
N SER A 15 -41.00 11.13 25.54
CA SER A 15 -41.25 12.28 24.66
C SER A 15 -41.34 13.55 25.50
N LEU A 16 -40.40 14.46 25.37
CA LEU A 16 -40.47 15.82 25.90
C LEU A 16 -40.90 16.78 24.78
N ALA A 17 -42.07 17.31 24.89
CA ALA A 17 -42.54 18.44 24.08
C ALA A 17 -41.85 19.73 24.57
N SER A 18 -41.06 20.37 23.71
CA SER A 18 -40.46 21.66 23.98
C SER A 18 -41.34 22.80 23.46
N CYS A 19 -41.66 23.73 24.33
CA CYS A 19 -42.32 25.00 24.02
C CYS A 19 -41.36 25.93 23.26
N LYS A 20 -41.77 26.42 22.10
CA LYS A 20 -41.12 27.51 21.37
C LYS A 20 -41.34 28.85 22.10
N THR A 21 -40.24 29.55 22.38
CA THR A 21 -40.25 30.99 22.64
C THR A 21 -39.59 31.67 21.42
N GLU A 22 -40.38 32.45 20.68
CA GLU A 22 -39.87 33.28 19.57
C GLU A 22 -39.06 34.47 20.15
N GLY A 23 -37.77 34.54 19.77
CA GLY A 23 -36.93 35.72 19.97
C GLY A 23 -36.75 36.48 18.64
N PRO A 24 -36.27 37.73 18.65
CA PRO A 24 -36.35 38.63 17.49
C PRO A 24 -35.51 38.19 16.32
N ASP A 25 -36.08 38.43 15.14
CA ASP A 25 -35.57 38.15 13.81
C ASP A 25 -34.19 38.82 13.57
N ASP A 26 -33.12 38.05 13.54
CA ASP A 26 -31.78 38.49 13.23
C ASP A 26 -31.36 37.90 11.86
N GLY A 27 -31.33 38.78 10.87
CA GLY A 27 -31.16 38.56 9.44
C GLY A 27 -30.42 37.31 8.98
N GLY A 28 -31.13 36.26 8.65
CA GLY A 28 -30.81 35.35 7.56
C GLY A 28 -29.55 34.50 7.60
N LYS A 29 -29.06 34.02 8.74
CA LYS A 29 -28.18 32.87 8.79
C LYS A 29 -28.98 31.65 9.25
N GLN A 30 -29.29 30.75 8.32
CA GLN A 30 -29.82 29.45 8.70
C GLN A 30 -28.76 28.71 9.54
N ILE A 31 -29.08 28.54 10.83
CA ILE A 31 -28.34 27.59 11.67
C ILE A 31 -28.72 26.20 11.14
N PRO A 32 -27.75 25.36 10.77
CA PRO A 32 -28.05 23.99 10.35
C PRO A 32 -28.85 23.29 11.46
N SER A 33 -29.95 22.66 11.11
CA SER A 33 -30.75 21.92 12.08
C SER A 33 -29.95 20.73 12.59
N GLU A 34 -29.84 20.57 13.90
CA GLU A 34 -29.42 19.29 14.51
C GLU A 34 -30.26 18.18 13.87
N SER A 35 -29.58 17.22 13.25
CA SER A 35 -30.26 16.31 12.37
C SER A 35 -30.20 14.89 12.86
N THR A 36 -31.29 14.23 12.58
CA THR A 36 -31.35 12.79 12.39
C THR A 36 -30.15 12.25 11.60
N THR A 37 -29.50 11.24 12.11
CA THR A 37 -28.31 10.52 11.64
C THR A 37 -27.79 10.87 10.23
N LEU A 38 -26.62 11.48 10.15
CA LEU A 38 -25.92 11.75 8.91
C LEU A 38 -25.22 10.47 8.41
N THR A 39 -25.48 10.06 7.18
CA THR A 39 -24.77 8.95 6.55
C THR A 39 -23.67 9.48 5.65
N LEU A 40 -22.43 9.31 6.06
CA LEU A 40 -21.24 9.63 5.25
C LEU A 40 -20.89 8.41 4.40
N THR A 41 -20.51 8.66 3.14
CA THR A 41 -20.09 7.59 2.22
C THR A 41 -18.64 7.20 2.50
N PRO A 42 -18.34 5.94 2.80
CA PRO A 42 -16.96 5.49 2.99
C PRO A 42 -16.13 5.68 1.73
N PHE A 43 -14.88 6.08 1.87
CA PHE A 43 -13.96 6.29 0.76
C PHE A 43 -13.81 5.04 -0.12
N GLU A 44 -13.70 3.87 0.49
CA GLU A 44 -13.58 2.59 -0.19
C GLU A 44 -14.77 2.31 -1.13
N LYS A 45 -15.96 2.74 -0.73
CA LYS A 45 -17.18 2.61 -1.56
C LYS A 45 -17.16 3.59 -2.74
N LEU A 46 -16.70 4.81 -2.52
CA LEU A 46 -16.58 5.83 -3.57
C LEU A 46 -15.56 5.46 -4.64
N ASN A 47 -14.49 4.78 -4.25
CA ASN A 47 -13.40 4.37 -5.14
C ASN A 47 -13.42 2.87 -5.49
N ALA A 48 -14.58 2.20 -5.34
CA ALA A 48 -14.75 0.81 -5.71
C ALA A 48 -14.93 0.60 -7.22
N SER A 49 -15.33 1.63 -7.96
CA SER A 49 -15.40 1.57 -9.41
C SER A 49 -13.99 1.42 -9.98
N ALA A 50 -13.83 0.47 -10.91
CA ALA A 50 -12.57 0.28 -11.57
C ALA A 50 -12.39 1.33 -12.66
N ASP A 51 -11.32 2.12 -12.57
CA ASP A 51 -10.83 2.87 -13.71
C ASP A 51 -10.53 1.93 -14.88
N ALA A 52 -10.62 2.44 -16.10
CA ALA A 52 -10.12 1.72 -17.26
C ALA A 52 -8.64 1.41 -17.06
N VAL A 53 -8.22 0.19 -17.41
CA VAL A 53 -6.84 -0.25 -17.27
C VAL A 53 -5.89 0.77 -17.93
N ASN A 54 -4.86 1.18 -17.19
CA ASN A 54 -3.89 2.21 -17.60
C ASN A 54 -4.48 3.59 -17.93
N SER A 55 -5.65 3.94 -17.38
CA SER A 55 -6.30 5.24 -17.61
C SER A 55 -5.44 6.44 -17.18
N HIS A 56 -4.49 6.25 -16.25
CA HIS A 56 -3.59 7.28 -15.71
C HIS A 56 -2.11 7.10 -16.11
N LYS A 57 -1.83 6.27 -17.11
CA LYS A 57 -0.45 6.00 -17.56
C LYS A 57 0.37 7.23 -17.95
N ASP A 58 -0.29 8.28 -18.44
CA ASP A 58 0.36 9.50 -18.94
C ASP A 58 0.38 10.64 -17.91
N ASP A 59 -0.43 10.55 -16.84
CA ASP A 59 -0.52 11.58 -15.80
C ASP A 59 -0.22 11.08 -14.37
N TRP A 60 0.34 9.89 -14.24
CA TRP A 60 0.75 9.25 -12.99
C TRP A 60 1.60 10.14 -12.07
N ALA A 61 2.38 11.07 -12.64
CA ALA A 61 3.24 11.97 -11.87
C ALA A 61 2.48 12.96 -10.97
N GLN A 62 1.16 13.07 -11.16
CA GLN A 62 0.25 13.85 -10.32
C GLN A 62 -0.45 13.01 -9.26
N SER A 63 -0.28 11.68 -9.32
CA SER A 63 -0.85 10.76 -8.34
C SER A 63 -0.11 10.87 -7.01
N VAL A 64 -0.86 10.80 -5.91
CA VAL A 64 -0.37 10.96 -4.54
C VAL A 64 -0.90 9.82 -3.68
N LEU A 65 -0.04 9.17 -2.93
CA LEU A 65 -0.46 8.26 -1.84
C LEU A 65 -0.72 9.08 -0.57
N THR A 66 -1.83 8.80 0.09
CA THR A 66 -2.22 9.43 1.35
C THR A 66 -2.44 8.37 2.41
N LEU A 67 -1.79 8.51 3.55
CA LEU A 67 -1.99 7.60 4.68
C LEU A 67 -3.44 7.69 5.18
N ASN A 68 -4.09 6.54 5.32
CA ASN A 68 -5.32 6.43 6.09
C ASN A 68 -4.96 6.23 7.57
N TYR A 69 -4.98 7.32 8.34
CA TYR A 69 -4.58 7.31 9.75
C TYR A 69 -5.39 6.30 10.59
N ARG A 70 -6.69 6.17 10.32
CA ARG A 70 -7.58 5.23 11.03
C ARG A 70 -7.24 3.76 10.78
N SER A 71 -6.47 3.46 9.75
CA SER A 71 -6.06 2.10 9.40
C SER A 71 -4.75 1.64 10.04
N ILE A 72 -4.11 2.49 10.86
CA ILE A 72 -2.84 2.12 11.52
C ILE A 72 -3.11 1.08 12.59
N VAL A 73 -2.51 -0.10 12.44
CA VAL A 73 -2.64 -1.21 13.38
C VAL A 73 -1.26 -1.77 13.74
N ASN A 74 -1.09 -2.09 15.02
CA ASN A 74 0.05 -2.83 15.52
C ASN A 74 -0.39 -4.23 15.93
N VAL A 75 -0.01 -5.24 15.14
CA VAL A 75 -0.26 -6.64 15.44
C VAL A 75 0.84 -7.13 16.37
N GLY A 76 0.50 -7.42 17.62
CA GLY A 76 1.48 -7.86 18.62
C GLY A 76 2.06 -9.25 18.29
N ALA A 77 3.29 -9.49 18.72
CA ALA A 77 3.99 -10.75 18.52
C ALA A 77 3.20 -11.97 19.05
N SER A 78 2.49 -11.81 20.18
CA SER A 78 1.66 -12.86 20.78
C SER A 78 0.55 -13.37 19.86
N VAL A 79 0.00 -12.52 18.97
CA VAL A 79 -1.00 -12.92 17.98
C VAL A 79 -0.42 -13.94 16.99
N LEU A 80 0.88 -13.85 16.70
CA LEU A 80 1.57 -14.77 15.82
C LEU A 80 2.20 -15.97 16.57
N GLY A 81 2.10 -16.00 17.90
CA GLY A 81 2.65 -17.09 18.72
C GLY A 81 4.18 -17.15 18.73
N THR A 82 4.85 -16.03 18.52
CA THR A 82 6.30 -15.88 18.55
C THR A 82 6.69 -14.59 19.25
N ASP A 83 7.84 -14.56 19.91
CA ASP A 83 8.33 -13.36 20.61
C ASP A 83 8.97 -12.34 19.66
N SER A 84 9.35 -12.74 18.46
CA SER A 84 10.07 -11.91 17.50
C SER A 84 9.66 -12.21 16.06
N PRO A 85 8.43 -11.82 15.65
CA PRO A 85 7.97 -12.03 14.29
C PRO A 85 8.87 -11.29 13.29
N SER A 86 9.22 -11.96 12.20
CA SER A 86 10.11 -11.46 11.18
C SER A 86 9.57 -11.80 9.79
N TYR A 87 9.94 -11.00 8.80
CA TYR A 87 9.54 -11.20 7.41
C TYR A 87 8.03 -11.39 7.26
N SER A 88 7.25 -10.48 7.85
CA SER A 88 5.79 -10.53 7.74
C SER A 88 5.33 -10.41 6.28
N ARG A 89 4.27 -11.14 5.94
CA ARG A 89 3.59 -11.03 4.63
C ARG A 89 2.09 -11.14 4.82
N ILE A 90 1.35 -10.33 4.08
CA ILE A 90 -0.12 -10.34 4.08
C ILE A 90 -0.60 -10.85 2.73
N VAL A 91 -1.62 -11.71 2.75
CA VAL A 91 -2.33 -12.24 1.58
C VAL A 91 -3.81 -11.92 1.75
N LYS A 92 -4.43 -11.30 0.76
CA LYS A 92 -5.88 -11.07 0.72
C LYS A 92 -6.55 -12.27 0.09
N LEU A 93 -7.53 -12.83 0.77
CA LEU A 93 -8.30 -14.00 0.32
C LEU A 93 -9.47 -13.60 -0.58
N ALA A 94 -10.04 -14.57 -1.28
CA ALA A 94 -11.14 -14.34 -2.23
C ALA A 94 -12.41 -13.78 -1.57
N ASP A 95 -12.65 -14.08 -0.29
CA ASP A 95 -13.79 -13.56 0.48
C ASP A 95 -13.52 -12.17 1.11
N GLY A 96 -12.38 -11.55 0.81
CA GLY A 96 -11.96 -10.27 1.35
C GLY A 96 -11.27 -10.33 2.71
N SER A 97 -11.16 -11.49 3.33
CA SER A 97 -10.38 -11.69 4.55
C SER A 97 -8.88 -11.77 4.26
N TYR A 98 -8.04 -11.80 5.29
CA TYR A 98 -6.59 -11.71 5.16
C TYR A 98 -5.89 -12.81 5.96
N ILE A 99 -4.76 -13.26 5.43
CA ILE A 99 -3.76 -14.07 6.14
C ILE A 99 -2.53 -13.19 6.38
N LEU A 100 -2.04 -13.16 7.61
CA LEU A 100 -0.73 -12.62 7.99
C LEU A 100 0.19 -13.78 8.36
N THR A 101 1.35 -13.86 7.73
CA THR A 101 2.42 -14.80 8.10
C THR A 101 3.63 -14.07 8.66
N ALA A 102 4.35 -14.71 9.56
CA ALA A 102 5.69 -14.32 9.98
C ALA A 102 6.45 -15.55 10.45
N HIS A 103 7.79 -15.48 10.47
CA HIS A 103 8.60 -16.53 11.07
C HIS A 103 9.34 -16.01 12.30
N ASP A 104 9.83 -16.92 13.15
CA ASP A 104 10.67 -16.55 14.29
C ASP A 104 11.96 -15.90 13.82
N PHE A 105 12.31 -14.77 14.40
CA PHE A 105 13.66 -14.23 14.25
C PHE A 105 14.61 -14.98 15.18
N TYR A 106 15.27 -15.99 14.64
CA TYR A 106 16.25 -16.78 15.38
C TYR A 106 17.62 -16.08 15.36
N SER A 107 18.36 -16.14 16.45
CA SER A 107 19.74 -15.62 16.55
C SER A 107 20.63 -16.33 15.52
N GLY A 108 20.95 -15.65 14.43
CA GLY A 108 21.65 -16.23 13.28
C GLY A 108 20.85 -16.22 11.98
N GLY A 109 19.64 -15.62 11.96
CA GLY A 109 18.86 -15.39 10.75
C GLY A 109 18.19 -16.63 10.13
N ASN A 110 18.15 -17.73 10.83
CA ASN A 110 17.70 -19.02 10.30
C ASN A 110 16.30 -19.40 10.78
N GLY A 111 15.35 -18.55 11.04
CA GLY A 111 14.00 -18.85 11.51
C GLY A 111 13.66 -20.34 11.64
N SER A 112 12.76 -20.70 12.49
CA SER A 112 12.47 -22.13 12.74
C SER A 112 11.09 -22.55 12.27
N THR A 113 10.11 -21.67 12.33
CA THR A 113 8.69 -21.95 12.10
C THR A 113 8.02 -20.74 11.47
N VAL A 114 7.14 -21.00 10.52
CA VAL A 114 6.24 -19.97 9.98
C VAL A 114 4.92 -20.04 10.71
N TYR A 115 4.55 -18.96 11.39
CA TYR A 115 3.28 -18.76 12.07
C TYR A 115 2.31 -17.98 11.19
N TRP A 116 1.02 -18.07 11.49
CA TRP A 116 0.01 -17.34 10.77
C TRP A 116 -1.18 -16.94 11.64
N ALA A 117 -1.84 -15.88 11.20
CA ALA A 117 -3.08 -15.37 11.76
C ALA A 117 -4.03 -14.94 10.65
N THR A 118 -5.32 -14.85 10.93
CA THR A 118 -6.37 -14.40 10.00
C THR A 118 -7.08 -13.18 10.52
N SER A 119 -7.56 -12.32 9.61
CA SER A 119 -8.39 -11.15 9.92
C SER A 119 -9.43 -10.92 8.84
N LYS A 120 -10.56 -10.32 9.22
CA LYS A 120 -11.60 -9.85 8.29
C LYS A 120 -11.49 -8.34 8.00
N ASP A 121 -10.77 -7.61 8.84
CA ASP A 121 -10.79 -6.14 8.88
C ASP A 121 -9.40 -5.51 9.02
N LEU A 122 -8.33 -6.32 9.04
CA LEU A 122 -6.93 -5.93 9.30
C LEU A 122 -6.66 -5.42 10.72
N VAL A 123 -7.69 -5.23 11.54
CA VAL A 123 -7.61 -4.74 12.92
C VAL A 123 -7.60 -5.90 13.91
N ASN A 124 -8.56 -6.80 13.78
CA ASN A 124 -8.76 -7.93 14.67
C ASN A 124 -8.16 -9.20 14.05
N TRP A 125 -7.06 -9.66 14.63
CA TRP A 125 -6.32 -10.83 14.14
C TRP A 125 -6.53 -12.03 15.05
N THR A 126 -6.86 -13.16 14.44
CA THR A 126 -7.05 -14.45 15.15
C THR A 126 -5.86 -15.35 14.88
N PRO A 127 -5.08 -15.74 15.90
CA PRO A 127 -3.97 -16.68 15.77
C PRO A 127 -4.46 -18.04 15.27
N GLN A 128 -3.72 -18.62 14.32
CA GLN A 128 -3.99 -19.93 13.74
C GLN A 128 -2.87 -20.96 14.06
N GLY A 129 -1.80 -20.51 14.70
CA GLY A 129 -0.67 -21.36 15.08
C GLY A 129 0.38 -21.48 13.98
N LYS A 130 0.89 -22.69 13.75
CA LYS A 130 2.02 -22.96 12.87
C LYS A 130 1.54 -23.38 11.48
N LEU A 131 1.88 -22.61 10.45
CA LEU A 131 1.60 -22.97 9.05
C LEU A 131 2.65 -23.96 8.51
N PHE A 132 3.94 -23.69 8.80
CA PHE A 132 5.04 -24.60 8.52
C PHE A 132 5.82 -24.81 9.82
N ALA A 133 5.56 -25.93 10.48
CA ALA A 133 6.22 -26.29 11.74
C ALA A 133 7.58 -26.92 11.48
N SER A 134 8.61 -26.52 12.24
CA SER A 134 9.88 -27.24 12.27
C SER A 134 9.65 -28.71 12.64
N ARG A 135 10.42 -29.63 12.03
CA ARG A 135 10.27 -31.07 12.23
C ARG A 135 11.61 -31.81 12.24
N SER A 136 11.66 -32.91 12.96
CA SER A 136 12.81 -33.82 12.93
C SER A 136 12.91 -34.52 11.57
N VAL A 137 14.12 -34.63 11.06
CA VAL A 137 14.47 -35.33 9.81
C VAL A 137 15.84 -36.00 9.97
N VAL A 138 16.13 -36.92 9.06
CA VAL A 138 17.50 -37.46 8.93
C VAL A 138 18.19 -36.68 7.81
N ASN A 139 19.31 -36.03 8.10
CA ASN A 139 20.05 -35.25 7.12
C ASN A 139 20.92 -36.14 6.20
N ALA A 140 21.52 -35.52 5.17
CA ALA A 140 22.36 -36.25 4.21
C ALA A 140 23.63 -36.87 4.79
N ARG A 141 23.96 -36.66 6.07
CA ARG A 141 25.00 -37.35 6.83
C ARG A 141 24.49 -38.57 7.56
N GLY A 142 23.18 -38.87 7.49
CA GLY A 142 22.56 -39.93 8.29
C GLY A 142 22.34 -39.57 9.76
N GLN A 143 22.37 -38.31 10.13
CA GLN A 143 22.22 -37.82 11.49
C GLN A 143 20.82 -37.22 11.71
N GLU A 144 20.31 -37.34 12.92
CA GLU A 144 19.13 -36.59 13.34
C GLU A 144 19.39 -35.10 13.21
N ALA A 145 18.45 -34.40 12.63
CA ALA A 145 18.52 -32.98 12.33
C ALA A 145 17.12 -32.35 12.37
N THR A 146 17.03 -31.03 12.29
CA THR A 146 15.77 -30.33 12.25
C THR A 146 15.63 -29.63 10.89
N ARG A 147 14.48 -29.84 10.22
CA ARG A 147 14.06 -29.01 9.11
C ARG A 147 13.40 -27.74 9.65
N LEU A 148 13.97 -26.58 9.35
CA LEU A 148 13.55 -25.26 9.77
C LEU A 148 12.85 -24.55 8.60
N TYR A 149 11.94 -23.62 8.89
CA TYR A 149 11.19 -22.86 7.88
C TYR A 149 11.31 -21.36 8.10
N THR A 150 11.45 -20.61 7.00
CA THR A 150 11.54 -19.14 6.99
C THR A 150 10.77 -18.57 5.78
N ASN A 151 10.61 -17.25 5.75
CA ASN A 151 10.13 -16.50 4.58
C ASN A 151 8.80 -17.02 4.02
N GLY A 152 7.84 -17.27 4.92
CA GLY A 152 6.50 -17.71 4.55
C GLY A 152 5.75 -16.63 3.79
N PHE A 153 5.23 -16.98 2.62
CA PHE A 153 4.38 -16.11 1.80
C PHE A 153 3.35 -16.94 1.03
N GLY A 154 2.44 -16.27 0.31
CA GLY A 154 1.41 -16.98 -0.45
C GLY A 154 0.84 -16.17 -1.60
N LYS A 155 0.03 -16.86 -2.39
CA LYS A 155 -0.70 -16.36 -3.54
C LYS A 155 -2.10 -16.97 -3.55
N VAL A 156 -3.11 -16.13 -3.76
CA VAL A 156 -4.45 -16.57 -4.14
C VAL A 156 -4.48 -16.66 -5.66
N LEU A 157 -4.84 -17.82 -6.18
CA LEU A 157 -4.93 -18.08 -7.61
C LEU A 157 -6.27 -17.57 -8.16
N SER A 158 -6.32 -17.40 -9.47
CA SER A 158 -7.53 -16.99 -10.20
C SER A 158 -8.72 -17.93 -10.00
N ASN A 159 -8.46 -19.23 -9.72
CA ASN A 159 -9.48 -20.22 -9.41
C ASN A 159 -9.93 -20.24 -7.93
N GLY A 160 -9.40 -19.34 -7.10
CA GLY A 160 -9.70 -19.25 -5.66
C GLY A 160 -8.86 -20.13 -4.75
N ASP A 161 -8.02 -21.00 -5.27
CA ASP A 161 -7.08 -21.77 -4.44
C ASP A 161 -6.05 -20.84 -3.79
N VAL A 162 -5.64 -21.17 -2.59
CA VAL A 162 -4.59 -20.44 -1.87
C VAL A 162 -3.34 -21.32 -1.79
N LEU A 163 -2.23 -20.83 -2.31
CA LEU A 163 -0.92 -21.47 -2.21
C LEU A 163 -0.07 -20.72 -1.19
N MET A 164 0.34 -21.40 -0.13
CA MET A 164 1.31 -20.86 0.84
C MET A 164 2.62 -21.62 0.71
N PHE A 165 3.74 -20.90 0.72
CA PHE A 165 5.07 -21.47 0.53
C PHE A 165 6.06 -20.91 1.54
N ALA A 166 7.09 -21.71 1.87
CA ALA A 166 8.15 -21.31 2.77
C ALA A 166 9.48 -21.95 2.36
N SER A 167 10.56 -21.22 2.58
CA SER A 167 11.92 -21.72 2.45
C SER A 167 12.22 -22.69 3.59
N PHE A 168 12.80 -23.86 3.31
CA PHE A 168 13.25 -24.78 4.34
C PHE A 168 14.77 -24.98 4.32
N ARG A 169 15.31 -25.37 5.49
CA ARG A 169 16.73 -25.71 5.70
C ARG A 169 16.86 -26.84 6.70
N THR A 170 17.72 -27.82 6.39
CA THR A 170 18.05 -28.93 7.31
C THR A 170 19.33 -28.58 8.06
N THR A 171 19.26 -28.55 9.39
CA THR A 171 20.41 -28.21 10.25
C THR A 171 21.58 -29.14 10.06
N GLY A 172 22.80 -28.62 10.27
CA GLY A 172 24.04 -29.38 10.17
C GLY A 172 24.56 -29.67 8.76
N THR A 173 23.74 -29.42 7.73
CA THR A 173 24.11 -29.74 6.33
C THR A 173 23.87 -28.61 5.33
N TYR A 174 22.79 -27.89 5.45
CA TYR A 174 22.36 -26.93 4.42
C TYR A 174 23.40 -25.86 4.06
N SER A 175 24.28 -25.47 4.95
CA SER A 175 25.32 -24.46 4.73
C SER A 175 26.50 -24.95 3.87
N PHE A 176 26.58 -26.24 3.61
CA PHE A 176 27.66 -26.82 2.84
C PHE A 176 27.23 -27.06 1.39
N TRP A 177 28.07 -26.68 0.43
CA TRP A 177 27.80 -26.86 -0.99
C TRP A 177 27.49 -28.31 -1.39
N LYS A 178 28.21 -29.27 -0.80
CA LYS A 178 28.01 -30.71 -1.05
C LYS A 178 26.57 -31.15 -0.77
N TRP A 179 25.89 -30.52 0.18
CA TRP A 179 24.52 -30.84 0.58
C TRP A 179 23.53 -29.72 0.27
N ARG A 180 23.72 -28.99 -0.83
CA ARG A 180 22.86 -27.89 -1.27
C ARG A 180 21.39 -28.29 -1.43
N TYR A 181 21.09 -29.58 -1.55
CA TYR A 181 19.74 -30.12 -1.62
C TYR A 181 19.04 -30.29 -0.25
N GLU A 182 19.71 -30.02 0.84
CA GLU A 182 19.15 -29.98 2.18
C GLU A 182 18.45 -28.67 2.49
N GLN A 183 18.11 -27.93 1.47
CA GLN A 183 17.31 -26.71 1.47
C GLN A 183 16.45 -26.66 0.21
N GLY A 184 15.36 -25.91 0.29
CA GLY A 184 14.41 -25.80 -0.81
C GLY A 184 13.19 -24.98 -0.41
N ILE A 185 12.12 -25.11 -1.19
CA ILE A 185 10.83 -24.48 -0.94
C ILE A 185 9.78 -25.59 -0.82
N GLU A 186 9.03 -25.58 0.27
CA GLU A 186 7.81 -26.36 0.43
C GLU A 186 6.57 -25.47 0.28
N MET A 187 5.48 -26.10 -0.16
CA MET A 187 4.19 -25.46 -0.41
C MET A 187 3.06 -26.24 0.26
N ARG A 188 2.01 -25.52 0.65
CA ARG A 188 0.71 -26.06 1.06
C ARG A 188 -0.37 -25.41 0.20
N ARG A 189 -1.42 -26.16 -0.08
CA ARG A 189 -2.60 -25.70 -0.82
C ARG A 189 -3.83 -25.73 0.07
N SER A 190 -4.66 -24.71 -0.06
CA SER A 190 -6.03 -24.68 0.43
C SER A 190 -6.98 -24.47 -0.75
N THR A 191 -8.08 -25.22 -0.78
CA THR A 191 -9.18 -25.08 -1.75
C THR A 191 -10.47 -24.58 -1.11
N ASP A 192 -10.39 -24.15 0.15
CA ASP A 192 -11.53 -23.71 0.97
C ASP A 192 -11.26 -22.35 1.64
N ASN A 193 -10.55 -21.49 0.92
CA ASN A 193 -10.23 -20.12 1.35
C ASN A 193 -9.41 -20.07 2.64
N GLY A 194 -8.41 -20.95 2.78
CA GLY A 194 -7.47 -20.96 3.90
C GLY A 194 -7.95 -21.65 5.16
N LYS A 195 -9.11 -22.33 5.16
CA LYS A 195 -9.64 -23.02 6.34
C LYS A 195 -8.91 -24.35 6.61
N THR A 196 -8.62 -25.10 5.58
CA THR A 196 -7.83 -26.33 5.66
C THR A 196 -6.67 -26.32 4.67
N TRP A 197 -5.61 -27.09 4.97
CA TRP A 197 -4.37 -27.09 4.22
C TRP A 197 -3.94 -28.52 3.89
N SER A 198 -3.41 -28.71 2.68
CA SER A 198 -2.73 -29.95 2.33
C SER A 198 -1.51 -30.19 3.23
N GLU A 199 -0.99 -31.43 3.25
CA GLU A 199 0.36 -31.66 3.72
C GLU A 199 1.38 -30.85 2.90
N PRO A 200 2.49 -30.40 3.49
CA PRO A 200 3.52 -29.67 2.75
C PRO A 200 4.20 -30.59 1.73
N TYR A 201 4.42 -30.08 0.53
CA TYR A 201 5.15 -30.77 -0.54
C TYR A 201 6.22 -29.87 -1.14
N GLU A 202 7.34 -30.49 -1.57
CA GLU A 202 8.47 -29.76 -2.11
C GLU A 202 8.18 -29.31 -3.56
N VAL A 203 8.46 -28.04 -3.85
CA VAL A 203 8.33 -27.45 -5.19
C VAL A 203 9.67 -27.07 -5.80
N TYR A 204 10.65 -26.84 -4.95
CA TYR A 204 12.03 -26.59 -5.35
C TYR A 204 12.99 -27.20 -4.33
N ARG A 205 14.12 -27.72 -4.79
CA ARG A 205 15.18 -28.26 -3.92
C ARG A 205 16.53 -27.70 -4.34
N GLY A 206 17.06 -26.81 -3.53
CA GLY A 206 18.30 -26.09 -3.73
C GLY A 206 18.38 -24.79 -2.91
N PRO A 207 19.48 -24.05 -3.04
CA PRO A 207 19.69 -22.77 -2.34
C PRO A 207 18.58 -21.77 -2.67
N ASN A 208 17.94 -21.21 -1.67
CA ASN A 208 16.87 -20.23 -1.84
C ASN A 208 16.67 -19.35 -0.61
N TRP A 209 16.10 -18.17 -0.82
CA TRP A 209 15.49 -17.29 0.16
C TRP A 209 14.28 -16.60 -0.49
N GLU A 210 13.60 -15.74 0.20
CA GLU A 210 12.54 -14.83 -0.17
C GLU A 210 11.84 -15.17 -1.50
N ALA A 211 10.78 -15.95 -1.44
CA ALA A 211 10.03 -16.33 -2.62
C ALA A 211 8.81 -15.41 -2.86
N ILE A 212 8.47 -15.17 -4.12
CA ILE A 212 7.25 -14.53 -4.58
C ILE A 212 6.69 -15.27 -5.79
N MET A 213 5.35 -15.27 -5.95
CA MET A 213 4.69 -15.99 -7.04
C MET A 213 3.90 -15.02 -7.92
N LEU A 214 4.04 -15.18 -9.23
CA LEU A 214 3.16 -14.62 -10.25
C LEU A 214 2.28 -15.71 -10.84
N GLU A 215 1.09 -15.32 -11.27
CA GLU A 215 0.16 -16.11 -12.08
C GLU A 215 -0.17 -15.26 -13.30
N ASP A 216 0.04 -15.79 -14.48
CA ASP A 216 -0.28 -15.10 -15.71
C ASP A 216 -1.74 -15.32 -16.14
N SER A 217 -2.16 -14.67 -17.22
CA SER A 217 -3.54 -14.79 -17.75
C SER A 217 -3.87 -16.19 -18.31
N ALA A 218 -2.88 -17.04 -18.56
CA ALA A 218 -3.06 -18.42 -18.95
C ALA A 218 -3.13 -19.39 -17.76
N GLY A 219 -2.92 -18.87 -16.52
CA GLY A 219 -2.85 -19.65 -15.29
C GLY A 219 -1.50 -20.34 -15.09
N GLU A 220 -0.46 -19.95 -15.84
CA GLU A 220 0.90 -20.40 -15.58
C GLU A 220 1.41 -19.72 -14.30
N LEU A 221 2.02 -20.52 -13.41
CA LEU A 221 2.59 -20.04 -12.16
C LEU A 221 4.11 -19.96 -12.30
N GLU A 222 4.66 -18.86 -11.86
CA GLU A 222 6.10 -18.64 -11.76
C GLU A 222 6.46 -18.30 -10.32
N LEU A 223 7.22 -19.16 -9.66
CA LEU A 223 7.73 -18.97 -8.30
C LEU A 223 9.17 -18.49 -8.38
N TYR A 224 9.39 -17.23 -8.07
CA TYR A 224 10.68 -16.55 -8.05
C TYR A 224 11.26 -16.58 -6.64
N PHE A 225 12.58 -16.66 -6.53
CA PHE A 225 13.27 -16.66 -5.24
C PHE A 225 14.71 -16.16 -5.35
N SER A 226 15.23 -15.65 -4.25
CA SER A 226 16.66 -15.36 -4.10
C SER A 226 17.44 -16.65 -4.16
N GLU A 227 18.37 -16.80 -5.10
CA GLU A 227 19.31 -17.90 -5.16
C GLU A 227 20.65 -17.47 -4.59
N SER A 228 20.84 -17.67 -3.29
CA SER A 228 22.00 -17.16 -2.54
C SER A 228 23.31 -17.91 -2.79
N ARG A 229 23.23 -19.11 -3.35
CA ARG A 229 24.38 -19.93 -3.72
C ARG A 229 24.06 -20.63 -5.02
N PRO A 230 24.70 -20.22 -6.11
CA PRO A 230 24.39 -20.79 -7.42
C PRO A 230 24.75 -22.27 -7.49
N TRP A 231 24.05 -22.98 -8.35
CA TRP A 231 24.23 -24.41 -8.60
C TRP A 231 25.61 -24.75 -9.16
N ILE A 232 26.23 -23.82 -9.85
CA ILE A 232 27.56 -23.97 -10.43
C ILE A 232 28.55 -23.26 -9.50
N SER A 233 29.58 -23.98 -9.07
CA SER A 233 30.68 -23.41 -8.30
C SER A 233 31.31 -22.24 -9.08
N GLY A 234 31.42 -21.07 -8.45
CA GLY A 234 31.98 -19.86 -9.06
C GLY A 234 30.96 -18.96 -9.77
N SER A 235 29.70 -19.35 -9.91
CA SER A 235 28.67 -18.45 -10.38
C SER A 235 28.07 -17.61 -9.24
N HIS A 236 27.39 -16.52 -9.57
CA HIS A 236 26.96 -15.50 -8.62
C HIS A 236 25.53 -15.71 -8.15
N SER A 237 25.20 -15.16 -6.98
CA SER A 237 23.82 -15.09 -6.48
C SER A 237 22.93 -14.23 -7.39
N GLY A 238 21.63 -14.37 -7.28
CA GLY A 238 20.67 -13.60 -8.05
C GLY A 238 19.26 -14.09 -7.82
N THR A 239 18.35 -13.71 -8.70
CA THR A 239 16.97 -14.25 -8.71
C THR A 239 16.87 -15.35 -9.75
N SER A 240 16.24 -16.45 -9.32
CA SER A 240 15.88 -17.61 -10.16
C SER A 240 14.40 -17.93 -10.00
N MET A 241 13.86 -18.81 -10.86
CA MET A 241 12.47 -19.23 -10.79
C MET A 241 12.27 -20.69 -11.14
N VAL A 242 11.17 -21.24 -10.69
CA VAL A 242 10.56 -22.47 -11.18
C VAL A 242 9.13 -22.17 -11.64
N ARG A 243 8.59 -22.94 -12.57
CA ARG A 243 7.26 -22.68 -13.15
C ARG A 243 6.38 -23.91 -13.15
N SER A 244 5.08 -23.68 -13.16
CA SER A 244 4.05 -24.73 -13.23
C SER A 244 2.96 -24.32 -14.22
N THR A 245 2.56 -25.26 -15.08
CA THR A 245 1.46 -25.10 -16.06
C THR A 245 0.22 -25.89 -15.68
N ASP A 246 0.21 -26.52 -14.51
CA ASP A 246 -0.87 -27.38 -14.03
C ASP A 246 -1.45 -26.91 -12.68
N GLY A 247 -1.36 -25.60 -12.44
CA GLY A 247 -1.87 -24.96 -11.24
C GLY A 247 -1.06 -25.29 -9.99
N GLY A 248 0.25 -25.53 -10.09
CA GLY A 248 1.15 -25.78 -8.96
C GLY A 248 1.21 -27.24 -8.47
N LYS A 249 0.73 -28.20 -9.27
CA LYS A 249 0.85 -29.63 -8.93
C LYS A 249 2.22 -30.18 -9.27
N THR A 250 2.77 -29.78 -10.41
CA THR A 250 4.14 -30.12 -10.82
C THR A 250 4.93 -28.86 -11.19
N TRP A 251 6.24 -28.93 -11.00
CA TRP A 251 7.12 -27.78 -11.17
C TRP A 251 8.32 -28.13 -12.07
N LEU A 252 8.61 -27.26 -13.01
CA LEU A 252 9.75 -27.36 -13.92
C LEU A 252 10.87 -26.43 -13.44
N PRO A 253 12.13 -26.84 -13.61
CA PRO A 253 12.67 -28.02 -14.31
C PRO A 253 12.64 -29.33 -13.52
N GLY A 254 12.02 -29.35 -12.35
CA GLY A 254 11.90 -30.53 -11.45
C GLY A 254 12.81 -30.45 -10.23
N LEU A 255 12.51 -31.23 -9.21
CA LEU A 255 13.24 -31.24 -7.94
C LEU A 255 14.70 -31.62 -8.16
N GLY A 256 15.58 -30.84 -7.52
CA GLY A 256 17.02 -31.06 -7.61
C GLY A 256 17.64 -30.72 -8.96
N LYS A 257 16.91 -30.08 -9.86
CA LYS A 257 17.46 -29.52 -11.10
C LYS A 257 17.74 -28.04 -10.94
N GLU A 258 18.67 -27.53 -11.77
CA GLU A 258 18.97 -26.09 -11.82
C GLU A 258 17.72 -25.29 -12.20
N PRO A 259 17.36 -24.25 -11.44
CA PRO A 259 16.19 -23.42 -11.74
C PRO A 259 16.46 -22.52 -12.97
N TYR A 260 15.40 -21.95 -13.53
CA TYR A 260 15.56 -20.94 -14.58
C TYR A 260 16.13 -19.66 -13.98
N ARG A 261 17.16 -19.12 -14.58
CA ARG A 261 17.79 -17.87 -14.16
C ARG A 261 17.02 -16.66 -14.67
N VAL A 262 16.85 -15.64 -13.83
CA VAL A 262 16.12 -14.41 -14.16
C VAL A 262 17.06 -13.23 -14.30
N ILE A 263 17.80 -12.89 -13.27
CA ILE A 263 18.76 -11.80 -13.24
C ILE A 263 19.90 -12.11 -12.28
N ARG A 264 21.10 -11.69 -12.68
CA ARG A 264 22.29 -11.72 -11.84
C ARG A 264 23.22 -10.59 -12.26
N HIS A 265 23.93 -10.01 -11.35
CA HIS A 265 25.14 -9.27 -11.66
C HIS A 265 26.22 -9.60 -10.62
N THR A 266 27.43 -9.37 -10.98
CA THR A 266 28.57 -9.68 -10.13
C THR A 266 29.10 -8.41 -9.50
N TRP A 267 29.38 -8.48 -8.22
CA TRP A 267 30.11 -7.45 -7.53
C TRP A 267 31.11 -8.06 -6.57
N TYR A 268 32.38 -7.70 -6.77
CA TYR A 268 33.46 -8.10 -5.90
C TYR A 268 33.90 -6.92 -5.04
N ASP A 269 33.88 -7.09 -3.71
CA ASP A 269 34.41 -6.12 -2.78
C ASP A 269 35.91 -6.42 -2.53
N ALA A 270 36.79 -5.63 -3.14
CA ALA A 270 38.22 -5.80 -3.01
C ALA A 270 38.75 -5.49 -1.60
N HIS A 271 38.04 -4.71 -0.78
CA HIS A 271 38.45 -4.40 0.60
C HIS A 271 38.26 -5.60 1.53
N GLN A 272 37.28 -6.45 1.22
CA GLN A 272 36.96 -7.61 2.04
C GLN A 272 37.31 -8.94 1.36
N ASP A 273 37.91 -8.90 0.15
CA ASP A 273 38.21 -10.07 -0.67
C ASP A 273 36.99 -10.99 -0.79
N LYS A 274 35.82 -10.44 -1.19
CA LYS A 274 34.54 -11.11 -1.12
C LYS A 274 33.61 -10.77 -2.26
N TRP A 275 32.98 -11.78 -2.84
CA TRP A 275 31.85 -11.61 -3.74
C TRP A 275 30.60 -11.27 -2.95
N LEU A 276 29.90 -10.21 -3.37
CA LEU A 276 28.65 -9.77 -2.77
C LEU A 276 27.48 -10.51 -3.39
N PHE A 277 26.39 -10.64 -2.63
CA PHE A 277 25.15 -11.14 -3.18
C PHE A 277 24.39 -9.99 -3.85
N THR A 278 23.79 -10.30 -5.00
CA THR A 278 23.16 -9.30 -5.87
C THR A 278 21.84 -9.81 -6.42
N ASP A 279 20.97 -8.89 -6.80
CA ASP A 279 19.66 -9.15 -7.45
C ASP A 279 18.81 -10.17 -6.70
N GLN A 280 18.72 -10.01 -5.38
CA GLN A 280 17.94 -10.85 -4.46
C GLN A 280 16.65 -10.16 -4.00
N MET A 281 15.87 -10.81 -3.12
CA MET A 281 14.61 -10.31 -2.57
C MET A 281 13.66 -9.79 -3.67
N PRO A 282 13.27 -10.64 -4.64
CA PRO A 282 12.49 -10.20 -5.78
C PRO A 282 11.13 -9.64 -5.38
N GLY A 283 10.77 -8.47 -5.90
CA GLY A 283 9.42 -7.94 -5.94
C GLY A 283 8.99 -7.82 -7.40
N LEU A 284 7.93 -8.52 -7.82
CA LEU A 284 7.56 -8.61 -9.24
C LEU A 284 6.08 -8.33 -9.45
N VAL A 285 5.77 -7.81 -10.64
CA VAL A 285 4.41 -7.60 -11.13
C VAL A 285 4.35 -7.89 -12.64
N ILE A 286 3.23 -8.45 -13.11
CA ILE A 286 2.87 -8.45 -14.52
C ILE A 286 2.17 -7.12 -14.80
N LEU A 287 2.68 -6.35 -15.75
CA LEU A 287 2.15 -5.02 -16.04
C LEU A 287 0.80 -5.11 -16.75
N ASN A 288 -0.09 -4.18 -16.43
CA ASN A 288 -1.42 -4.10 -17.03
C ASN A 288 -1.36 -4.02 -18.56
N ASP A 289 -2.31 -4.64 -19.25
CA ASP A 289 -2.43 -4.70 -20.71
C ASP A 289 -1.21 -5.27 -21.43
N SER A 290 -0.37 -6.02 -20.74
CA SER A 290 0.81 -6.63 -21.34
C SER A 290 1.12 -7.98 -20.69
N LYS A 291 2.07 -8.72 -21.26
CA LYS A 291 2.70 -9.86 -20.60
C LYS A 291 4.05 -9.49 -19.99
N CYS A 292 4.49 -8.24 -20.19
CA CYS A 292 5.74 -7.74 -19.66
C CYS A 292 5.74 -7.81 -18.13
N LYS A 293 6.79 -8.35 -17.58
CA LYS A 293 7.02 -8.42 -16.14
C LYS A 293 8.02 -7.35 -15.74
N ALA A 294 7.71 -6.60 -14.70
CA ALA A 294 8.66 -5.71 -14.06
C ALA A 294 9.10 -6.32 -12.74
N GLY A 295 10.39 -6.29 -12.46
CA GLY A 295 10.99 -6.77 -11.23
C GLY A 295 11.86 -5.71 -10.57
N VAL A 296 11.83 -5.71 -9.24
CA VAL A 296 12.71 -4.92 -8.38
C VAL A 296 13.48 -5.88 -7.47
N PHE A 297 14.75 -5.58 -7.26
CA PHE A 297 15.70 -6.49 -6.59
C PHE A 297 16.62 -5.73 -5.65
N GLU A 298 17.11 -6.41 -4.62
CA GLU A 298 18.11 -5.94 -3.68
C GLU A 298 19.49 -6.45 -4.09
N SER A 299 20.49 -5.59 -4.00
CA SER A 299 21.90 -5.97 -4.18
C SER A 299 22.76 -5.42 -3.05
N ALA A 300 23.63 -6.25 -2.52
CA ALA A 300 24.68 -5.76 -1.62
C ALA A 300 25.65 -4.91 -2.43
N HIS A 301 25.91 -3.71 -1.95
CA HIS A 301 26.57 -2.66 -2.71
C HIS A 301 28.01 -2.43 -2.27
N ASP A 302 28.24 -2.30 -0.98
CA ASP A 302 29.50 -1.93 -0.38
C ASP A 302 29.61 -2.43 1.04
N TYR A 303 30.83 -2.73 1.48
CA TYR A 303 31.13 -2.86 2.89
C TYR A 303 32.12 -1.74 3.27
N PRO A 304 31.65 -0.59 3.75
CA PRO A 304 32.57 0.42 4.28
C PRO A 304 33.39 -0.18 5.40
N VAL A 305 34.68 0.18 5.48
CA VAL A 305 35.61 -0.33 6.49
C VAL A 305 35.00 -0.07 7.89
N GLY A 306 34.72 -1.14 8.63
CA GLY A 306 34.09 -1.06 9.95
C GLY A 306 32.59 -0.79 9.96
N GLY A 307 31.91 -0.81 8.82
CA GLY A 307 30.46 -0.57 8.67
C GLY A 307 29.64 -1.80 8.36
N SER A 308 28.34 -1.61 8.32
CA SER A 308 27.38 -2.61 7.81
C SER A 308 27.36 -2.58 6.28
N VAL A 309 26.93 -3.69 5.67
CA VAL A 309 26.71 -3.75 4.22
C VAL A 309 25.69 -2.71 3.78
N ASN A 310 25.99 -1.99 2.72
CA ASN A 310 25.03 -1.13 2.03
C ASN A 310 24.28 -1.93 0.98
N PHE A 311 23.02 -1.59 0.79
CA PHE A 311 22.16 -2.21 -0.20
C PHE A 311 21.67 -1.18 -1.21
N SER A 312 21.52 -1.63 -2.45
CA SER A 312 20.93 -0.84 -3.53
C SER A 312 19.76 -1.57 -4.17
N ILE A 313 18.92 -0.81 -4.85
CA ILE A 313 17.76 -1.29 -5.58
C ILE A 313 18.08 -1.33 -7.06
N SER A 314 17.81 -2.48 -7.68
CA SER A 314 17.92 -2.71 -9.12
C SER A 314 16.57 -3.08 -9.72
N PHE A 315 16.38 -2.80 -11.00
CA PHE A 315 15.19 -3.14 -11.76
C PHE A 315 15.52 -3.94 -13.00
N ALA A 316 14.60 -4.81 -13.41
CA ALA A 316 14.64 -5.47 -14.70
C ALA A 316 13.24 -5.63 -15.27
N TRP A 317 13.15 -5.69 -16.59
CA TRP A 317 11.91 -5.87 -17.34
C TRP A 317 12.05 -7.02 -18.31
N SER A 318 11.05 -7.89 -18.37
CA SER A 318 10.97 -8.88 -19.44
C SER A 318 10.56 -8.20 -20.75
N PRO A 319 10.81 -8.82 -21.92
CA PRO A 319 10.12 -8.48 -23.15
C PRO A 319 8.59 -8.59 -23.03
N GLU A 320 7.86 -8.07 -24.02
CA GLU A 320 6.40 -8.07 -24.06
C GLU A 320 5.77 -9.48 -24.14
N ASP A 321 6.55 -10.49 -24.53
CA ASP A 321 6.13 -11.91 -24.51
C ASP A 321 6.14 -12.50 -23.09
N GLY A 322 6.65 -11.76 -22.11
CA GLY A 322 6.75 -12.16 -20.71
C GLY A 322 7.87 -13.15 -20.39
N ASN A 323 8.68 -13.53 -21.37
CA ASN A 323 9.80 -14.45 -21.16
C ASN A 323 11.04 -13.68 -20.73
N TRP A 324 11.66 -14.09 -19.63
CA TRP A 324 12.96 -13.57 -19.24
C TRP A 324 14.01 -14.09 -20.21
N ASN A 325 14.43 -13.25 -21.13
CA ASN A 325 15.54 -13.58 -22.02
C ASN A 325 16.86 -13.44 -21.27
N TYR A 326 17.19 -14.52 -20.56
CA TYR A 326 18.45 -14.59 -19.86
C TYR A 326 19.60 -14.73 -20.88
N ILE A 327 20.39 -13.68 -21.02
CA ILE A 327 21.60 -13.70 -21.82
C ILE A 327 22.74 -14.12 -20.89
N GLU A 328 23.32 -15.30 -21.12
CA GLU A 328 24.59 -15.66 -20.49
C GLU A 328 25.65 -14.71 -21.01
N GLY A 329 26.04 -13.74 -20.21
CA GLY A 329 27.23 -12.97 -20.41
C GLY A 329 28.45 -13.80 -19.98
N GLU A 330 29.60 -13.58 -20.56
CA GLU A 330 30.84 -14.05 -19.97
C GLU A 330 30.92 -13.49 -18.56
N GLU A 331 30.81 -14.35 -17.56
CA GLU A 331 31.27 -14.06 -16.21
C GLU A 331 32.78 -13.84 -16.34
N LYS A 332 33.20 -12.62 -16.60
CA LYS A 332 34.61 -12.32 -16.50
C LYS A 332 34.98 -12.48 -15.05
N ASP A 333 35.78 -13.48 -14.80
CA ASP A 333 36.54 -13.62 -13.57
C ASP A 333 37.26 -12.29 -13.34
N GLY A 334 36.63 -11.45 -12.55
CA GLY A 334 37.12 -10.13 -12.23
C GLY A 334 38.25 -10.24 -11.22
N THR A 335 39.42 -10.58 -11.67
CA THR A 335 40.66 -10.52 -10.86
C THR A 335 41.13 -9.09 -10.63
N GLY A 336 40.22 -8.15 -10.56
CA GLY A 336 40.60 -6.78 -10.29
C GLY A 336 39.44 -5.86 -10.11
N LEU A 337 39.27 -5.38 -8.88
CA LEU A 337 38.71 -4.07 -8.57
C LEU A 337 37.26 -3.82 -9.01
N ASP A 338 36.34 -3.74 -8.04
CA ASP A 338 34.99 -3.14 -8.17
C ASP A 338 34.25 -3.41 -9.49
N VAL A 339 34.21 -4.67 -9.92
CA VAL A 339 33.69 -4.99 -11.24
C VAL A 339 32.18 -5.27 -11.18
N LYS A 340 31.40 -4.24 -11.40
CA LYS A 340 29.96 -4.32 -11.76
C LYS A 340 29.82 -4.85 -13.20
N THR A 341 30.23 -6.05 -13.52
CA THR A 341 30.37 -6.43 -14.93
C THR A 341 29.78 -7.74 -15.38
N ALA A 342 29.23 -8.58 -14.54
CA ALA A 342 28.48 -9.70 -15.08
C ALA A 342 27.14 -9.21 -15.62
N LYS A 343 27.03 -9.17 -16.91
CA LYS A 343 25.79 -8.87 -17.62
C LYS A 343 25.01 -10.16 -17.82
N VAL A 344 24.38 -10.64 -16.76
CA VAL A 344 23.60 -11.86 -16.82
C VAL A 344 22.16 -11.51 -16.46
N GLY A 345 21.28 -11.54 -17.42
CA GLY A 345 19.89 -11.20 -17.21
C GLY A 345 19.26 -10.48 -18.40
N PRO A 346 18.05 -9.94 -18.25
CA PRO A 346 17.37 -9.22 -19.30
C PRO A 346 18.21 -8.05 -19.80
N ALA A 347 18.18 -7.79 -21.10
CA ALA A 347 18.85 -6.65 -21.69
C ALA A 347 18.33 -5.33 -21.11
N ASP A 348 17.04 -5.28 -20.78
CA ASP A 348 16.39 -4.12 -20.19
C ASP A 348 16.46 -4.20 -18.66
N ARG A 349 17.41 -3.48 -18.09
CA ARG A 349 17.64 -3.41 -16.64
C ARG A 349 18.33 -2.12 -16.23
N LYS A 350 18.12 -1.74 -14.96
CA LYS A 350 18.83 -0.65 -14.29
C LYS A 350 19.38 -1.16 -12.96
N ILE A 351 20.67 -1.06 -12.77
CA ILE A 351 21.37 -1.52 -11.57
C ILE A 351 21.68 -0.32 -10.67
N ASP A 352 21.63 -0.51 -9.34
CA ASP A 352 21.98 0.50 -8.33
C ASP A 352 21.28 1.85 -8.53
N VAL A 353 19.96 1.81 -8.68
CA VAL A 353 19.16 3.02 -8.96
C VAL A 353 19.13 3.96 -7.75
N TRP A 354 19.01 3.40 -6.55
CA TRP A 354 19.12 4.12 -5.28
C TRP A 354 19.40 3.16 -4.12
N ASN A 355 19.85 3.68 -2.99
CA ASN A 355 20.08 2.90 -1.78
C ASN A 355 18.76 2.38 -1.20
N GLY A 356 18.75 1.13 -0.75
CA GLY A 356 17.60 0.51 -0.14
C GLY A 356 17.67 -1.01 -0.12
N SER A 357 16.79 -1.62 0.66
CA SER A 357 16.72 -3.07 0.88
C SER A 357 15.28 -3.58 0.91
N ALA A 358 15.09 -4.89 0.82
CA ALA A 358 13.80 -5.55 0.92
C ALA A 358 12.70 -4.91 0.05
N PRO A 359 12.89 -4.81 -1.28
CA PRO A 359 11.95 -4.13 -2.14
C PRO A 359 10.68 -4.95 -2.37
N SER A 360 9.61 -4.25 -2.72
CA SER A 360 8.35 -4.83 -3.18
C SER A 360 7.75 -3.92 -4.25
N LEU A 361 7.02 -4.48 -5.20
CA LEU A 361 6.45 -3.77 -6.35
C LEU A 361 5.00 -4.19 -6.57
N LEU A 362 4.13 -3.24 -6.84
CA LEU A 362 2.75 -3.48 -7.27
C LEU A 362 2.35 -2.47 -8.36
N GLN A 363 1.23 -2.75 -9.03
CA GLN A 363 0.60 -1.84 -9.98
C GLN A 363 -0.89 -1.71 -9.65
N PHE A 364 -1.41 -0.47 -9.62
CA PHE A 364 -2.83 -0.20 -9.57
C PHE A 364 -3.51 -0.48 -10.93
N PRO A 365 -4.80 -0.81 -10.97
CA PRO A 365 -5.54 -0.98 -12.24
C PRO A 365 -5.44 0.25 -13.14
N SER A 366 -5.49 1.45 -12.58
CA SER A 366 -5.36 2.74 -13.29
C SER A 366 -4.00 2.97 -13.95
N GLY A 367 -2.97 2.20 -13.57
CA GLY A 367 -1.66 2.19 -14.23
C GLY A 367 -0.49 2.57 -13.35
N GLU A 368 -0.69 3.35 -12.30
CA GLU A 368 0.39 3.75 -11.41
C GLU A 368 1.07 2.51 -10.80
N THR A 369 2.39 2.50 -10.84
CA THR A 369 3.18 1.49 -10.13
C THR A 369 3.71 2.06 -8.82
N VAL A 370 3.83 1.21 -7.81
CA VAL A 370 4.41 1.60 -6.51
C VAL A 370 5.51 0.64 -6.15
N VAL A 371 6.68 1.20 -5.87
CA VAL A 371 7.79 0.46 -5.26
C VAL A 371 7.92 0.86 -3.80
N SER A 372 8.06 -0.14 -2.92
CA SER A 372 8.47 0.07 -1.52
C SER A 372 9.84 -0.53 -1.27
N TYR A 373 10.60 0.05 -0.37
CA TYR A 373 11.91 -0.45 0.06
C TYR A 373 12.27 0.08 1.44
N GLY A 374 13.14 -0.64 2.15
CA GLY A 374 13.69 -0.23 3.44
C GLY A 374 14.93 0.63 3.27
N GLN A 375 15.03 1.75 3.98
CA GLN A 375 16.24 2.57 4.12
C GLN A 375 16.23 3.27 5.47
N ASP A 376 17.37 3.26 6.16
CA ASP A 376 17.52 3.89 7.49
C ASP A 376 16.46 3.44 8.51
N THR A 377 16.14 2.16 8.51
CA THR A 377 15.09 1.54 9.34
C THR A 377 13.65 1.98 9.06
N TYR A 378 13.42 2.79 8.03
CA TYR A 378 12.09 3.18 7.59
C TYR A 378 11.72 2.52 6.27
N GLN A 379 10.42 2.39 6.04
CA GLN A 379 9.91 2.08 4.72
C GLN A 379 9.75 3.37 3.90
N TRP A 380 10.18 3.31 2.66
CA TRP A 380 10.01 4.37 1.67
C TRP A 380 9.21 3.84 0.48
N LEU A 381 8.33 4.68 -0.05
CA LEU A 381 7.55 4.36 -1.24
C LEU A 381 7.78 5.41 -2.32
N ARG A 382 7.69 4.98 -3.59
CA ARG A 382 7.71 5.85 -4.77
C ARG A 382 6.62 5.42 -5.73
N ILE A 383 5.96 6.37 -6.37
CA ILE A 383 5.03 6.14 -7.47
C ILE A 383 5.81 6.23 -8.77
N GLY A 384 5.56 5.32 -9.69
CA GLY A 384 6.12 5.28 -11.04
C GLY A 384 5.02 5.18 -12.11
N ASP A 385 5.44 5.23 -13.37
CA ASP A 385 4.55 5.11 -14.52
C ASP A 385 4.01 3.68 -14.70
N SER A 386 3.14 3.49 -15.69
CA SER A 386 2.50 2.20 -15.99
C SER A 386 3.46 1.11 -16.49
N ARG A 387 4.71 1.45 -16.71
CA ARG A 387 5.78 0.52 -17.11
C ARG A 387 6.80 0.27 -15.98
N ALA A 388 6.45 0.64 -14.74
CA ALA A 388 7.32 0.58 -13.58
C ALA A 388 8.66 1.31 -13.81
N ARG A 389 8.55 2.52 -14.36
CA ARG A 389 9.69 3.40 -14.67
C ARG A 389 9.43 4.80 -14.11
N ASN A 390 10.40 5.68 -14.29
CA ASN A 390 10.27 7.11 -14.00
C ASN A 390 9.78 7.43 -12.59
N PHE A 391 10.15 6.63 -11.60
CA PHE A 391 9.69 6.79 -10.21
C PHE A 391 9.97 8.19 -9.66
N GLY A 392 8.95 8.78 -9.05
CA GLY A 392 9.00 10.10 -8.41
C GLY A 392 9.78 10.13 -7.09
N ALA A 393 9.60 11.17 -6.31
CA ALA A 393 10.23 11.33 -5.01
C ALA A 393 9.78 10.25 -4.03
N ALA A 394 10.69 9.83 -3.14
CA ALA A 394 10.36 8.91 -2.07
C ALA A 394 9.62 9.60 -0.92
N ALA A 395 8.67 8.90 -0.34
CA ALA A 395 7.95 9.35 0.86
C ALA A 395 7.83 8.23 1.89
N LYS A 396 7.73 8.60 3.15
CA LYS A 396 7.46 7.70 4.27
C LYS A 396 5.99 7.83 4.65
N TYR A 397 5.34 6.71 4.87
CA TYR A 397 3.93 6.70 5.28
C TYR A 397 3.74 5.92 6.58
N LEU A 398 4.39 4.77 6.72
CA LEU A 398 4.24 3.92 7.90
C LEU A 398 4.91 4.58 9.13
N PRO A 399 4.17 4.84 10.22
CA PRO A 399 4.69 5.53 11.41
C PRO A 399 5.45 4.57 12.33
N ALA A 400 6.38 3.78 11.77
CA ALA A 400 7.16 2.80 12.51
C ALA A 400 8.59 2.71 11.97
N LYS A 401 9.50 2.20 12.80
CA LYS A 401 10.83 1.77 12.39
C LYS A 401 10.88 0.24 12.36
N GLY A 402 11.57 -0.31 11.41
CA GLY A 402 11.66 -1.75 11.31
C GLY A 402 12.38 -2.23 10.05
N SER A 403 12.02 -3.43 9.63
CA SER A 403 12.66 -4.12 8.51
C SER A 403 11.67 -5.03 7.77
N TRP A 404 12.10 -5.50 6.60
CA TRP A 404 11.36 -6.44 5.74
C TRP A 404 9.94 -5.99 5.42
N SER A 405 9.80 -4.73 5.02
CA SER A 405 8.53 -4.16 4.59
C SER A 405 8.00 -4.83 3.32
N SER A 406 6.69 -4.73 3.12
CA SER A 406 6.03 -5.14 1.88
C SER A 406 4.78 -4.31 1.64
N ILE A 407 4.26 -4.39 0.42
CA ILE A 407 3.01 -3.77 0.00
C ILE A 407 2.12 -4.79 -0.69
N LEU A 408 0.80 -4.59 -0.59
CA LEU A 408 -0.23 -5.42 -1.19
C LEU A 408 -1.34 -4.52 -1.72
N LEU A 409 -1.80 -4.76 -2.94
CA LEU A 409 -2.98 -4.08 -3.50
C LEU A 409 -4.24 -4.54 -2.74
N ASP A 410 -5.05 -3.61 -2.24
CA ASP A 410 -6.28 -3.91 -1.48
C ASP A 410 -7.57 -3.45 -2.17
N GLY A 411 -7.50 -3.07 -3.39
CA GLY A 411 -8.62 -2.59 -4.19
C GLY A 411 -8.14 -1.78 -5.37
N THR A 412 -9.01 -0.96 -5.95
CA THR A 412 -8.66 -0.12 -7.11
C THR A 412 -7.86 1.12 -6.71
N HIS A 413 -8.06 1.63 -5.49
CA HIS A 413 -7.49 2.90 -5.00
C HIS A 413 -6.79 2.78 -3.64
N GLU A 414 -6.61 1.56 -3.12
CA GLU A 414 -5.93 1.36 -1.85
C GLU A 414 -4.84 0.29 -1.93
N LEU A 415 -3.80 0.49 -1.18
CA LEU A 415 -2.81 -0.54 -0.88
C LEU A 415 -2.63 -0.68 0.64
N ILE A 416 -2.31 -1.89 1.07
CA ILE A 416 -1.83 -2.17 2.42
C ILE A 416 -0.31 -2.11 2.40
N THR A 417 0.27 -1.43 3.37
CA THR A 417 1.70 -1.47 3.65
C THR A 417 1.96 -1.98 5.05
N HIS A 418 3.03 -2.75 5.22
CA HIS A 418 3.37 -3.31 6.52
C HIS A 418 4.87 -3.59 6.66
N MET A 419 5.34 -3.65 7.91
CA MET A 419 6.69 -4.12 8.22
C MET A 419 6.78 -4.68 9.64
N ARG A 420 7.83 -5.46 9.91
CA ARG A 420 8.24 -5.77 11.27
C ARG A 420 8.53 -4.49 12.01
N ASN A 421 7.85 -4.28 13.13
CA ASN A 421 8.07 -3.12 14.00
C ASN A 421 9.22 -3.42 14.97
N SER A 422 10.23 -2.58 14.97
CA SER A 422 11.36 -2.62 15.92
C SER A 422 11.54 -1.30 16.69
N THR A 423 10.54 -0.43 16.66
CA THR A 423 10.57 0.88 17.36
C THR A 423 10.67 0.68 18.87
N ASP A 424 9.99 -0.34 19.39
CA ASP A 424 10.05 -0.72 20.81
C ASP A 424 10.44 -2.18 20.92
N SER A 425 11.57 -2.47 21.54
CA SER A 425 12.06 -3.84 21.76
C SER A 425 11.15 -4.69 22.65
N LYS A 426 10.27 -4.07 23.44
CA LYS A 426 9.29 -4.76 24.29
C LYS A 426 7.98 -5.07 23.55
N ASN A 427 7.69 -4.35 22.48
CA ASN A 427 6.46 -4.48 21.68
C ASN A 427 6.79 -4.81 20.21
N VAL A 428 7.71 -5.74 20.01
CA VAL A 428 8.01 -6.25 18.66
C VAL A 428 6.75 -6.88 18.08
N GLY A 429 6.43 -6.50 16.86
CA GLY A 429 5.24 -6.98 16.18
C GLY A 429 5.26 -6.63 14.70
N VAL A 430 4.09 -6.48 14.11
CA VAL A 430 3.91 -6.02 12.74
C VAL A 430 3.05 -4.77 12.75
N THR A 431 3.58 -3.66 12.26
CA THR A 431 2.79 -2.45 11.99
C THR A 431 2.30 -2.49 10.56
N LEU A 432 1.03 -2.21 10.36
CA LEU A 432 0.40 -2.09 9.05
C LEU A 432 -0.49 -0.84 8.97
N CYS A 433 -0.71 -0.37 7.76
CA CYS A 433 -1.73 0.64 7.46
C CYS A 433 -2.15 0.56 5.99
N LYS A 434 -3.25 1.24 5.65
CA LYS A 434 -3.69 1.46 4.28
C LYS A 434 -3.21 2.82 3.77
N LEU A 435 -2.91 2.88 2.49
CA LEU A 435 -2.66 4.12 1.76
C LEU A 435 -3.68 4.26 0.65
N ALA A 436 -4.35 5.41 0.61
CA ALA A 436 -5.27 5.77 -0.45
C ALA A 436 -4.52 6.39 -1.63
N LEU A 437 -4.87 6.01 -2.86
CA LEU A 437 -4.35 6.61 -4.08
C LEU A 437 -5.25 7.79 -4.49
N ASN A 438 -4.71 8.99 -4.42
CA ASN A 438 -5.31 10.18 -5.01
C ASN A 438 -4.74 10.38 -6.41
N HIS A 439 -5.59 10.36 -7.41
CA HIS A 439 -5.22 10.61 -8.80
C HIS A 439 -6.30 11.45 -9.52
N ARG A 440 -6.15 11.70 -10.81
CA ARG A 440 -7.14 12.43 -11.60
C ARG A 440 -8.55 11.86 -11.37
N ILE A 441 -9.54 12.75 -11.16
CA ILE A 441 -10.95 12.40 -11.06
C ILE A 441 -11.75 13.09 -12.18
N ALA A 442 -12.92 12.54 -12.50
CA ALA A 442 -13.88 13.13 -13.41
C ALA A 442 -14.99 13.83 -12.61
N ALA A 443 -15.37 15.03 -13.05
CA ALA A 443 -16.57 15.67 -12.56
C ALA A 443 -17.81 14.98 -13.14
N SER A 444 -18.77 14.63 -12.27
CA SER A 444 -20.07 14.12 -12.71
C SER A 444 -20.89 15.22 -13.39
N SER A 445 -21.48 14.91 -14.56
CA SER A 445 -22.22 15.88 -15.34
C SER A 445 -23.70 15.93 -14.91
N HIS A 446 -24.01 16.67 -13.87
CA HIS A 446 -25.38 16.93 -13.40
C HIS A 446 -25.45 18.15 -12.49
N LYS A 447 -26.65 18.68 -12.33
CA LYS A 447 -26.93 19.74 -11.37
C LYS A 447 -27.09 19.17 -9.97
N VAL A 448 -26.44 19.82 -9.01
CA VAL A 448 -26.58 19.51 -7.57
C VAL A 448 -27.44 20.57 -6.91
N VAL A 449 -28.32 20.15 -6.03
CA VAL A 449 -29.07 21.03 -5.12
C VAL A 449 -28.26 21.21 -3.84
N ILE A 450 -27.84 22.43 -3.55
CA ILE A 450 -27.04 22.74 -2.36
C ILE A 450 -27.96 22.84 -1.14
N ASP A 451 -28.26 21.70 -0.51
CA ASP A 451 -29.22 21.58 0.61
C ASP A 451 -28.66 20.86 1.84
N GLY A 452 -27.41 20.45 1.80
CA GLY A 452 -26.76 19.68 2.86
C GLY A 452 -27.10 18.18 2.84
N ASN A 453 -27.53 17.66 1.69
CA ASN A 453 -27.87 16.25 1.52
C ASN A 453 -27.01 15.65 0.38
N ASN A 454 -26.33 14.54 0.68
CA ASN A 454 -25.45 13.89 -0.29
C ASN A 454 -26.16 12.94 -1.27
N SER A 455 -27.50 12.90 -1.26
CA SER A 455 -28.27 12.00 -2.15
C SER A 455 -28.11 12.29 -3.63
N ASP A 456 -27.84 13.54 -4.00
CA ASP A 456 -27.57 13.94 -5.38
C ASP A 456 -26.25 13.40 -5.93
N TRP A 457 -25.39 12.88 -5.07
CA TRP A 457 -24.03 12.45 -5.38
C TRP A 457 -23.89 10.92 -5.58
N VAL A 458 -24.99 10.18 -5.61
CA VAL A 458 -24.98 8.70 -5.71
C VAL A 458 -24.29 8.16 -6.97
N ASN A 459 -24.19 8.97 -8.02
CA ASN A 459 -23.55 8.60 -9.30
C ASN A 459 -22.11 9.11 -9.43
N ALA A 460 -21.57 9.78 -8.42
CA ALA A 460 -20.19 10.28 -8.44
C ALA A 460 -19.28 9.27 -7.73
N ASP A 461 -18.67 8.39 -8.50
CA ASP A 461 -17.83 7.31 -7.96
C ASP A 461 -16.40 7.77 -7.62
N ASP A 462 -15.90 8.80 -8.33
CA ASP A 462 -14.55 9.31 -8.11
C ASP A 462 -14.49 10.24 -6.91
N ALA A 463 -13.53 10.01 -6.02
CA ALA A 463 -13.27 10.87 -4.88
C ALA A 463 -11.78 11.04 -4.60
N LEU A 464 -11.45 12.16 -3.95
CA LEU A 464 -10.14 12.40 -3.35
C LEU A 464 -10.22 12.20 -1.83
N PHE A 465 -9.11 11.89 -1.20
CA PHE A 465 -9.03 11.58 0.22
C PHE A 465 -7.92 12.38 0.92
N ALA A 466 -8.26 12.99 2.05
CA ALA A 466 -7.32 13.56 3.02
C ALA A 466 -7.62 12.97 4.41
N GLY A 467 -6.61 12.55 5.17
CA GLY A 467 -6.83 11.89 6.47
C GLY A 467 -5.58 11.23 7.04
N SER A 468 -4.43 11.91 6.94
CA SER A 468 -3.13 11.34 7.26
C SER A 468 -2.62 11.66 8.66
N LYS A 469 -3.22 12.60 9.38
CA LYS A 469 -2.65 13.12 10.64
C LYS A 469 -3.35 12.67 11.91
N CYS A 470 -4.67 12.58 11.86
CA CYS A 470 -5.49 12.25 13.02
C CYS A 470 -6.72 11.43 12.59
N GLN A 471 -7.66 11.24 13.51
CA GLN A 471 -8.89 10.50 13.24
C GLN A 471 -9.84 11.28 12.31
N ALA A 472 -9.76 12.62 12.23
CA ALA A 472 -10.53 13.41 11.29
C ALA A 472 -10.04 13.17 9.85
N GLN A 473 -10.97 12.86 8.95
CA GLN A 473 -10.72 12.50 7.55
C GLN A 473 -11.75 13.14 6.66
N ALA A 474 -11.37 13.51 5.45
CA ALA A 474 -12.28 14.11 4.49
C ALA A 474 -12.15 13.46 3.11
N THR A 475 -13.28 13.33 2.41
CA THR A 475 -13.35 13.01 0.99
C THR A 475 -13.87 14.20 0.21
N LEU A 476 -13.49 14.31 -1.07
CA LEU A 476 -13.99 15.34 -1.98
C LEU A 476 -14.44 14.69 -3.28
N ARG A 477 -15.68 14.93 -3.66
CA ARG A 477 -16.25 14.61 -4.97
C ARG A 477 -16.53 15.89 -5.76
N CYS A 478 -16.57 15.80 -7.09
CA CYS A 478 -16.81 16.93 -7.98
C CYS A 478 -17.92 16.61 -8.97
N ALA A 479 -18.82 17.58 -9.16
CA ALA A 479 -19.83 17.57 -10.21
C ALA A 479 -19.88 18.94 -10.91
N ALA A 480 -20.48 19.01 -12.08
CA ALA A 480 -20.62 20.28 -12.81
C ALA A 480 -21.86 20.28 -13.71
N ASP A 481 -22.43 21.45 -13.86
CA ASP A 481 -23.42 21.75 -14.90
C ASP A 481 -22.97 22.94 -15.76
N ALA A 482 -23.88 23.56 -16.52
CA ALA A 482 -23.57 24.71 -17.36
C ALA A 482 -23.16 25.97 -16.55
N ASP A 483 -23.69 26.12 -15.34
CA ASP A 483 -23.59 27.34 -14.54
C ASP A 483 -22.56 27.23 -13.41
N ASN A 484 -22.39 26.05 -12.81
CA ASN A 484 -21.60 25.86 -11.61
C ASN A 484 -20.68 24.63 -11.68
N ILE A 485 -19.63 24.68 -10.86
CA ILE A 485 -18.84 23.54 -10.43
C ILE A 485 -19.22 23.28 -8.96
N TYR A 486 -19.51 22.04 -8.64
CA TYR A 486 -19.95 21.60 -7.32
C TYR A 486 -18.89 20.72 -6.66
N PHE A 487 -18.77 20.85 -5.35
CA PHE A 487 -17.94 19.98 -4.53
C PHE A 487 -18.76 19.48 -3.34
N LEU A 488 -18.70 18.18 -3.11
CA LEU A 488 -19.13 17.58 -1.84
C LEU A 488 -17.89 17.23 -1.05
N VAL A 489 -17.82 17.71 0.18
CA VAL A 489 -16.81 17.27 1.15
C VAL A 489 -17.53 16.57 2.29
N GLU A 490 -17.17 15.31 2.53
CA GLU A 490 -17.70 14.51 3.63
C GLU A 490 -16.56 14.30 4.63
N CYS A 491 -16.74 14.76 5.87
CA CYS A 491 -15.77 14.70 6.95
C CYS A 491 -16.21 13.69 8.00
N ARG A 492 -15.46 12.61 8.18
CA ARG A 492 -15.57 11.71 9.33
C ARG A 492 -14.72 12.29 10.45
N ASP A 493 -15.33 12.50 11.59
CA ASP A 493 -14.68 13.09 12.75
C ASP A 493 -15.42 12.64 14.01
N GLU A 494 -14.70 12.13 14.98
CA GLU A 494 -15.25 11.61 16.24
C GLU A 494 -15.36 12.68 17.32
N ASN A 495 -14.82 13.89 17.06
CA ASN A 495 -14.90 15.04 17.97
C ASN A 495 -14.97 16.34 17.17
N VAL A 496 -16.16 16.61 16.63
CA VAL A 496 -16.37 17.76 15.75
C VAL A 496 -16.35 19.07 16.53
N SER A 497 -15.39 19.94 16.19
CA SER A 497 -15.28 21.26 16.79
C SER A 497 -15.93 22.33 15.92
N LYS A 498 -16.57 23.33 16.57
CA LYS A 498 -17.08 24.53 15.86
C LYS A 498 -16.01 25.24 15.05
N ASP A 499 -14.74 25.03 15.35
CA ASP A 499 -13.58 25.65 14.68
C ASP A 499 -13.07 24.84 13.49
N ASP A 500 -13.56 23.63 13.27
CA ASP A 500 -13.21 22.79 12.13
C ASP A 500 -13.66 23.41 10.82
N TYR A 501 -12.88 23.14 9.78
CA TYR A 501 -13.18 23.64 8.44
C TYR A 501 -12.46 22.83 7.35
N VAL A 502 -12.99 22.94 6.15
CA VAL A 502 -12.31 22.49 4.93
C VAL A 502 -11.98 23.66 4.02
N GLN A 503 -10.96 23.48 3.18
CA GLN A 503 -10.59 24.39 2.12
C GLN A 503 -10.51 23.63 0.81
N VAL A 504 -11.26 24.09 -0.19
CA VAL A 504 -11.13 23.65 -1.56
C VAL A 504 -10.36 24.72 -2.34
N PHE A 505 -9.22 24.31 -2.90
CA PHE A 505 -8.39 25.14 -3.75
C PHE A 505 -8.61 24.74 -5.20
N ILE A 506 -8.76 25.71 -6.10
CA ILE A 506 -9.01 25.49 -7.52
C ILE A 506 -8.02 26.36 -8.30
N ALA A 507 -7.32 25.78 -9.27
CA ALA A 507 -6.41 26.49 -10.17
C ALA A 507 -6.64 26.08 -11.63
N PRO A 508 -6.30 26.93 -12.61
CA PRO A 508 -6.24 26.53 -14.00
C PRO A 508 -5.35 25.29 -14.19
N SER A 509 -5.71 24.37 -15.07
CA SER A 509 -4.94 23.14 -15.29
C SER A 509 -3.52 23.37 -15.79
N ASP A 510 -3.25 24.51 -16.43
CA ASP A 510 -1.95 24.95 -16.94
C ASP A 510 -1.15 25.82 -15.95
N ALA A 511 -1.69 26.09 -14.75
CA ALA A 511 -1.03 26.96 -13.78
C ALA A 511 0.24 26.31 -13.20
N ALA A 512 1.39 26.92 -13.48
CA ALA A 512 2.68 26.49 -12.91
C ALA A 512 2.89 26.98 -11.46
N LYS A 513 2.22 28.06 -11.07
CA LYS A 513 2.30 28.66 -9.72
C LYS A 513 0.94 29.25 -9.34
N LEU A 514 0.72 29.44 -8.03
CA LEU A 514 -0.43 30.20 -7.55
C LEU A 514 -0.45 31.61 -8.18
N ASN A 515 -1.61 32.03 -8.65
CA ASN A 515 -1.82 33.31 -9.34
C ASN A 515 -3.24 33.84 -9.09
N ALA A 516 -3.58 34.98 -9.66
CA ALA A 516 -4.88 35.63 -9.47
C ALA A 516 -6.10 34.83 -9.99
N GLN A 517 -5.87 33.73 -10.72
CA GLN A 517 -6.92 32.81 -11.17
C GLN A 517 -7.00 31.56 -10.24
N THR A 518 -6.14 31.48 -9.24
CA THR A 518 -6.20 30.42 -8.22
C THR A 518 -7.15 30.86 -7.11
N LEU A 519 -8.15 30.01 -6.87
CA LEU A 519 -9.24 30.28 -5.95
C LEU A 519 -9.09 29.44 -4.69
N ARG A 520 -9.65 29.95 -3.60
CA ARG A 520 -9.85 29.22 -2.34
C ARG A 520 -11.26 29.44 -1.84
N VAL A 521 -11.95 28.36 -1.49
CA VAL A 521 -13.24 28.38 -0.80
C VAL A 521 -13.06 27.68 0.53
N LYS A 522 -13.29 28.40 1.64
CA LYS A 522 -13.18 27.90 3.02
C LYS A 522 -14.56 27.76 3.62
N VAL A 523 -14.89 26.56 4.10
CA VAL A 523 -16.18 26.21 4.66
C VAL A 523 -15.99 25.59 6.04
N GLY A 524 -16.70 26.09 7.03
CA GLY A 524 -16.73 25.53 8.39
C GLY A 524 -18.16 25.16 8.79
N LEU A 525 -18.33 24.73 10.03
CA LEU A 525 -19.62 24.21 10.52
C LEU A 525 -20.79 25.20 10.38
N ASN A 526 -20.49 26.52 10.34
CA ASN A 526 -21.49 27.59 10.12
C ASN A 526 -21.63 27.99 8.64
N GLY A 527 -21.21 27.16 7.70
CA GLY A 527 -21.26 27.41 6.27
C GLY A 527 -20.01 28.11 5.72
N LEU A 528 -20.17 28.90 4.66
CA LEU A 528 -19.07 29.59 3.98
C LEU A 528 -18.39 30.60 4.93
N ARG A 529 -17.12 30.37 5.23
CA ARG A 529 -16.32 31.26 6.09
C ARG A 529 -15.58 32.33 5.31
N ASN A 530 -14.99 31.96 4.17
CA ASN A 530 -14.17 32.85 3.35
C ASN A 530 -14.07 32.30 1.92
N GLN A 531 -13.99 33.19 0.96
CA GLN A 531 -13.67 32.87 -0.42
C GLN A 531 -12.72 33.93 -0.98
N GLY A 532 -11.85 33.55 -1.92
CA GLY A 532 -10.87 34.52 -2.41
C GLY A 532 -9.93 33.99 -3.46
N VAL A 533 -8.99 34.85 -3.85
CA VAL A 533 -7.98 34.60 -4.88
C VAL A 533 -6.57 34.77 -4.32
N TYR A 534 -5.59 34.19 -5.01
CA TYR A 534 -4.19 34.36 -4.64
C TYR A 534 -3.54 35.52 -5.39
N ALA A 535 -3.08 36.54 -4.65
CA ALA A 535 -2.35 37.70 -5.22
C ALA A 535 -1.08 37.99 -4.37
N GLY A 536 -0.16 37.01 -4.30
CA GLY A 536 1.00 37.04 -3.39
C GLY A 536 0.64 36.48 -2.00
N ASN A 537 -0.57 36.77 -1.55
CA ASN A 537 -1.25 36.19 -0.39
C ASN A 537 -2.70 35.87 -0.77
N TRP A 538 -3.41 35.14 0.07
CA TRP A 538 -4.85 34.94 -0.09
C TRP A 538 -5.60 36.21 0.24
N ILE A 539 -6.29 36.76 -0.75
CA ILE A 539 -7.09 37.98 -0.63
C ILE A 539 -8.56 37.57 -0.73
N GLU A 540 -9.36 38.06 0.20
CA GLU A 540 -10.79 37.86 0.18
C GLU A 540 -11.41 38.54 -1.07
N LYS A 541 -12.22 37.80 -1.78
CA LYS A 541 -12.93 38.25 -2.98
C LYS A 541 -14.19 37.42 -3.11
N ASP A 542 -15.30 38.07 -3.32
CA ASP A 542 -16.56 37.38 -3.64
C ASP A 542 -16.43 36.66 -4.98
N LEU A 543 -16.54 35.33 -4.94
CA LEU A 543 -16.54 34.44 -6.11
C LEU A 543 -17.95 34.02 -6.49
N GLY A 544 -18.97 34.43 -5.74
CA GLY A 544 -20.32 33.94 -5.84
C GLY A 544 -20.50 32.50 -5.33
N ALA A 545 -19.51 31.97 -4.63
CA ALA A 545 -19.61 30.61 -4.07
C ALA A 545 -20.66 30.55 -2.96
N LYS A 546 -21.35 29.41 -2.90
CA LYS A 546 -22.33 29.09 -1.85
C LYS A 546 -21.94 27.79 -1.18
N ALA A 547 -22.27 27.63 0.10
CA ALA A 547 -22.08 26.39 0.82
C ALA A 547 -23.21 26.16 1.80
N VAL A 548 -23.64 24.90 1.90
CA VAL A 548 -24.53 24.41 2.95
C VAL A 548 -23.82 23.28 3.68
N VAL A 549 -23.91 23.29 5.01
CA VAL A 549 -23.25 22.32 5.88
C VAL A 549 -24.30 21.61 6.71
N ARG A 550 -24.11 20.33 6.89
CA ARG A 550 -24.88 19.49 7.79
C ARG A 550 -23.90 18.68 8.64
N TYR A 551 -24.21 18.51 9.91
CA TYR A 551 -23.40 17.72 10.84
C TYR A 551 -24.28 16.84 11.73
N ASP A 552 -23.68 15.76 12.21
CA ASP A 552 -24.24 14.82 13.19
C ASP A 552 -23.23 14.70 14.33
N ALA A 553 -23.29 15.70 15.22
CA ALA A 553 -22.27 15.94 16.22
C ALA A 553 -22.80 16.83 17.36
N THR A 554 -22.22 16.66 18.56
CA THR A 554 -22.31 17.57 19.68
C THR A 554 -21.10 18.50 19.68
N LEU A 555 -21.24 19.68 19.06
CA LEU A 555 -20.09 20.53 18.74
C LEU A 555 -19.23 20.90 19.94
N SER A 556 -17.93 20.62 19.83
CA SER A 556 -16.90 20.90 20.83
C SER A 556 -17.14 20.22 22.19
N ASP A 557 -17.74 19.05 22.18
CA ASP A 557 -17.94 18.18 23.34
C ASP A 557 -17.24 16.83 23.14
N ALA A 558 -16.13 16.61 23.79
CA ALA A 558 -15.35 15.37 23.69
C ALA A 558 -15.88 14.25 24.61
N SER A 559 -17.07 14.40 25.20
CA SER A 559 -17.65 13.38 26.08
C SER A 559 -18.45 12.30 25.36
N ASP A 560 -18.77 12.50 24.09
CA ASP A 560 -19.42 11.55 23.19
C ASP A 560 -18.59 11.28 21.93
N VAL A 561 -19.11 10.49 21.01
CA VAL A 561 -18.45 10.16 19.75
C VAL A 561 -19.33 10.65 18.61
N ASP A 562 -18.85 11.62 17.90
CA ASP A 562 -19.53 12.20 16.75
C ASP A 562 -19.43 11.31 15.51
N ASN A 563 -20.36 11.47 14.58
CA ASN A 563 -20.31 10.82 13.27
C ASN A 563 -19.51 11.65 12.24
N GLY A 564 -19.61 12.98 12.34
CA GLY A 564 -18.93 13.91 11.45
C GLY A 564 -19.87 14.94 10.82
N TRP A 565 -19.48 15.44 9.65
CA TRP A 565 -20.19 16.50 8.94
C TRP A 565 -19.95 16.44 7.44
N LEU A 566 -20.79 17.12 6.66
CA LEU A 566 -20.60 17.32 5.24
C LEU A 566 -20.79 18.78 4.83
N ALA A 567 -20.16 19.16 3.74
CA ALA A 567 -20.33 20.46 3.09
C ALA A 567 -20.61 20.27 1.60
N GLU A 568 -21.72 20.80 1.13
CA GLU A 568 -21.96 21.00 -0.30
C GLU A 568 -21.58 22.42 -0.69
N ILE A 569 -20.81 22.55 -1.75
CA ILE A 569 -20.23 23.81 -2.20
C ILE A 569 -20.55 23.98 -3.68
N SER A 570 -21.08 25.14 -4.10
CA SER A 570 -21.17 25.53 -5.50
C SER A 570 -20.27 26.73 -5.77
N VAL A 571 -19.57 26.71 -6.91
CA VAL A 571 -18.75 27.82 -7.39
C VAL A 571 -19.18 28.14 -8.82
N PRO A 572 -19.64 29.38 -9.11
CA PRO A 572 -20.02 29.76 -10.47
C PRO A 572 -18.87 29.50 -11.47
N ARG A 573 -19.18 28.86 -12.59
CA ARG A 573 -18.17 28.59 -13.64
C ARG A 573 -17.52 29.86 -14.16
N SER A 574 -18.27 30.98 -14.16
CA SER A 574 -17.74 32.30 -14.54
C SER A 574 -16.59 32.81 -13.67
N SER A 575 -16.48 32.30 -12.45
CA SER A 575 -15.38 32.61 -11.52
C SER A 575 -14.18 31.68 -11.67
N VAL A 576 -14.31 30.53 -12.34
CA VAL A 576 -13.28 29.49 -12.46
C VAL A 576 -12.65 29.52 -13.86
N LYS A 577 -11.33 29.62 -13.93
CA LYS A 577 -10.61 29.47 -15.20
C LYS A 577 -10.43 27.96 -15.51
N VAL A 578 -11.33 27.43 -16.33
CA VAL A 578 -11.22 26.08 -16.90
C VAL A 578 -10.34 26.11 -18.15
N VAL A 579 -9.39 25.22 -18.29
CA VAL A 579 -8.50 25.07 -19.45
C VAL A 579 -8.64 23.66 -19.99
N ASP A 580 -9.03 23.52 -21.25
CA ASP A 580 -9.26 22.24 -21.93
C ASP A 580 -10.18 21.27 -21.14
N GLY A 581 -11.27 21.82 -20.58
CA GLY A 581 -12.21 21.05 -19.76
C GLY A 581 -11.65 20.54 -18.42
N LYS A 582 -10.60 21.18 -17.91
CA LYS A 582 -9.86 20.72 -16.72
C LYS A 582 -9.54 21.87 -15.76
N VAL A 583 -9.46 21.53 -14.47
CA VAL A 583 -8.86 22.36 -13.42
C VAL A 583 -7.93 21.52 -12.55
N LYS A 584 -7.15 22.16 -11.71
CA LYS A 584 -6.39 21.56 -10.62
C LYS A 584 -7.10 21.84 -9.29
N VAL A 585 -7.22 20.80 -8.45
CA VAL A 585 -7.90 20.90 -7.15
C VAL A 585 -6.99 20.36 -6.06
N ASN A 586 -7.04 20.99 -4.90
CA ASN A 586 -6.48 20.47 -3.65
C ASN A 586 -7.54 20.59 -2.54
N LEU A 587 -7.58 19.59 -1.67
CA LEU A 587 -8.42 19.59 -0.46
C LEU A 587 -7.51 19.73 0.76
N ALA A 588 -7.86 20.63 1.65
CA ALA A 588 -7.30 20.68 3.00
C ALA A 588 -8.42 20.59 4.03
N LEU A 589 -8.19 19.81 5.07
CA LEU A 589 -9.00 19.67 6.27
C LEU A 589 -8.25 20.29 7.43
N PHE A 590 -8.89 21.14 8.19
CA PHE A 590 -8.41 21.58 9.49
C PHE A 590 -9.32 21.00 10.57
N ASP A 591 -8.72 20.23 11.43
CA ASP A 591 -9.30 19.65 12.62
C ASP A 591 -8.64 20.29 13.85
N MET A 592 -9.42 20.67 14.85
CA MET A 592 -8.92 21.39 16.02
C MET A 592 -7.92 20.57 16.83
N GLU A 593 -8.04 19.24 16.82
CA GLU A 593 -7.14 18.33 17.53
C GLU A 593 -5.90 17.96 16.72
N GLY A 594 -6.07 17.69 15.41
CA GLY A 594 -5.01 17.21 14.53
C GLY A 594 -4.30 18.29 13.72
N GLY A 595 -4.85 19.49 13.68
CA GLY A 595 -4.37 20.58 12.85
C GLY A 595 -4.70 20.42 11.37
N GLU A 596 -3.98 21.11 10.51
CA GLU A 596 -4.23 21.06 9.06
C GLU A 596 -3.64 19.80 8.43
N ASP A 597 -4.46 19.08 7.69
CA ASP A 597 -4.09 18.01 6.77
C ASP A 597 -4.52 18.36 5.34
N ALA A 598 -3.80 17.92 4.32
CA ALA A 598 -4.13 18.21 2.94
C ALA A 598 -3.54 17.15 2.01
N ILE A 599 -4.20 16.90 0.87
CA ILE A 599 -3.67 16.01 -0.17
C ILE A 599 -2.30 16.49 -0.62
N VAL A 600 -2.18 17.77 -0.92
CA VAL A 600 -0.89 18.44 -1.15
C VAL A 600 -0.77 19.59 -0.15
N SER A 601 0.36 19.65 0.56
CA SER A 601 0.60 20.66 1.59
C SER A 601 0.19 22.07 1.11
N THR A 602 -0.55 22.81 1.93
CA THR A 602 -0.99 24.19 1.62
C THR A 602 0.18 25.17 1.55
N GLY A 603 1.34 24.81 2.10
CA GLY A 603 2.60 25.53 1.89
C GLY A 603 3.21 25.35 0.50
N GLU A 604 2.79 24.33 -0.25
CA GLU A 604 3.22 24.12 -1.64
C GLU A 604 2.53 25.11 -2.57
N LYS A 605 3.31 25.91 -3.24
CA LYS A 605 2.82 26.99 -4.13
C LYS A 605 2.77 26.59 -5.61
N ASN A 606 2.91 25.30 -5.89
CA ASN A 606 2.90 24.76 -7.25
C ASN A 606 1.63 23.94 -7.52
N PRO A 607 0.60 24.52 -8.18
CA PRO A 607 -0.62 23.81 -8.54
C PRO A 607 -0.42 22.61 -9.48
N GLN A 608 0.73 22.49 -10.14
CA GLN A 608 1.02 21.31 -10.98
C GLN A 608 1.02 20.02 -10.16
N LYS A 609 1.28 20.11 -8.85
CA LYS A 609 1.21 18.96 -7.92
C LYS A 609 -0.21 18.64 -7.46
N TRP A 610 -1.19 19.52 -7.72
CA TRP A 610 -2.56 19.29 -7.34
C TRP A 610 -3.24 18.30 -8.27
N ILE A 611 -4.31 17.71 -7.79
CA ILE A 611 -5.04 16.69 -8.54
C ILE A 611 -5.83 17.32 -9.69
N THR A 612 -5.84 16.70 -10.84
CA THR A 612 -6.63 17.13 -12.00
C THR A 612 -8.08 16.68 -11.86
N VAL A 613 -9.01 17.61 -12.06
CA VAL A 613 -10.43 17.32 -12.29
C VAL A 613 -10.71 17.55 -13.78
N THR A 614 -11.31 16.57 -14.43
CA THR A 614 -11.68 16.57 -15.86
C THR A 614 -13.20 16.64 -16.02
N GLY A 615 -13.69 16.84 -17.25
CA GLY A 615 -15.14 16.84 -17.53
C GLY A 615 -15.84 18.15 -17.19
N LEU A 616 -15.11 19.27 -17.16
CA LEU A 616 -15.63 20.59 -16.82
C LEU A 616 -15.93 21.42 -18.06
#